data_a40c641c3e32e9d4fa6cd416312eb57c
#
_entry.id   a40c641c3e32e9d4fa6cd416312eb57c
#
_cell.length_a   1.000
_cell.length_b   1.000
_cell.length_c   1.000
_cell.angle_alpha   90.00
_cell.angle_beta   90.00
_cell.angle_gamma   90.00
#
_symmetry.space_group_name_H-M   'P 1'
#
loop_
_entity.id
_entity.type
_entity.pdbx_description
1 polymer ?
#
loop_
_entity_poly.entity_id
_entity_poly.type
_entity_poly.pdbx_seq_one_letter_code
_entity_poly.pdbx_strand_id
1 'polypeptide(L)'
;MDDKEHIASASNPALFATKKTKQKADLPDGIYLSQSDGDDGNTGLDRENAVKTFEQAKSLMEEKSFEHVYLCGNYVIDGTEEWDLDGKTLNRYGFISYMIDLKGENSNLTLSNIVIDAENTIKNPDESETGDSIIQAFHGGSLTLNDGAILENNNAQMMGTAVFGINGFNMTMNDGAVIQNNTNHNVHYGGAVTIANNSTFTMNGGLITGNTANRGGGVAVIGSSMVMNGGFH
;
A
#
# COMPACT_ATOMS: atom_id res chain seq x y z
N MET A 1 -27.52 33.02 48.35
CA MET A 1 -26.97 31.69 48.61
C MET A 1 -27.09 30.94 47.29
N ASP A 2 -25.96 30.81 46.67
CA ASP A 2 -25.83 30.31 45.31
C ASP A 2 -25.29 28.89 45.40
N ASP A 3 -26.09 27.88 45.05
CA ASP A 3 -25.64 26.53 44.89
C ASP A 3 -25.38 26.27 43.40
N LYS A 4 -24.11 26.30 43.01
CA LYS A 4 -23.66 25.81 41.71
C LYS A 4 -23.38 24.33 41.81
N GLU A 5 -24.27 23.51 41.28
CA GLU A 5 -24.00 22.10 41.02
C GLU A 5 -22.99 21.97 39.87
N HIS A 6 -21.83 21.41 40.16
CA HIS A 6 -20.84 20.95 39.20
C HIS A 6 -21.31 19.62 38.59
N ILE A 7 -21.73 19.63 37.36
CA ILE A 7 -21.94 18.38 36.61
C ILE A 7 -20.58 17.92 36.08
N ALA A 8 -20.03 16.90 36.70
CA ALA A 8 -18.87 16.19 36.22
C ALA A 8 -19.27 15.37 34.96
N SER A 9 -18.71 15.71 33.83
CA SER A 9 -18.80 14.92 32.58
C SER A 9 -18.06 13.62 32.79
N ALA A 10 -18.76 12.54 33.03
CA ALA A 10 -18.19 11.19 33.00
C ALA A 10 -18.02 10.77 31.55
N SER A 11 -16.79 10.77 31.06
CA SER A 11 -16.44 10.10 29.81
C SER A 11 -16.73 8.60 29.96
N ASN A 12 -17.62 8.07 29.13
CA ASN A 12 -18.04 6.68 29.19
C ASN A 12 -17.02 5.77 28.46
N PRO A 13 -16.15 5.04 29.19
CA PRO A 13 -15.14 4.16 28.57
C PRO A 13 -15.74 2.97 27.79
N ALA A 14 -17.00 2.64 28.04
CA ALA A 14 -17.68 1.53 27.37
C ALA A 14 -17.97 1.81 25.89
N LEU A 15 -18.04 3.09 25.47
CA LEU A 15 -18.31 3.45 24.07
C LEU A 15 -17.08 3.23 23.17
N PHE A 16 -15.87 3.35 23.71
CA PHE A 16 -14.62 3.09 22.98
C PHE A 16 -14.33 1.58 22.86
N ALA A 17 -14.67 0.78 23.88
CA ALA A 17 -14.49 -0.66 23.84
C ALA A 17 -15.43 -1.34 22.83
N THR A 18 -16.67 -0.84 22.67
CA THR A 18 -17.64 -1.39 21.71
C THR A 18 -17.28 -1.06 20.25
N LYS A 19 -16.63 0.08 19.95
CA LYS A 19 -16.15 0.38 18.60
C LYS A 19 -14.98 -0.51 18.18
N LYS A 20 -14.02 -0.78 19.08
CA LYS A 20 -12.89 -1.68 18.78
C LYS A 20 -13.34 -3.12 18.50
N THR A 21 -14.33 -3.62 19.20
CA THR A 21 -14.82 -5.00 19.05
C THR A 21 -15.61 -5.21 17.75
N LYS A 22 -16.32 -4.18 17.25
CA LYS A 22 -17.06 -4.27 15.98
C LYS A 22 -16.13 -4.29 14.75
N GLN A 23 -15.01 -3.59 14.78
CA GLN A 23 -14.06 -3.55 13.65
C GLN A 23 -13.35 -4.89 13.42
N LYS A 24 -13.08 -5.67 14.47
CA LYS A 24 -12.42 -6.98 14.34
C LYS A 24 -13.36 -8.08 13.81
N ALA A 25 -14.69 -7.95 14.00
CA ALA A 25 -15.67 -8.97 13.62
C ALA A 25 -16.00 -9.01 12.12
N ASP A 26 -15.60 -7.98 11.36
CA ASP A 26 -16.01 -7.82 9.95
C ASP A 26 -14.87 -8.05 8.94
N LEU A 27 -13.62 -8.31 9.41
CA LEU A 27 -12.50 -8.62 8.53
C LEU A 27 -12.34 -10.12 8.36
N PRO A 28 -11.98 -10.58 7.15
CA PRO A 28 -11.54 -11.96 6.95
C PRO A 28 -10.35 -12.31 7.85
N ASP A 29 -10.18 -13.59 8.13
CA ASP A 29 -8.99 -14.07 8.83
C ASP A 29 -7.73 -13.72 8.04
N GLY A 30 -6.70 -13.27 8.74
CA GLY A 30 -5.45 -12.84 8.11
C GLY A 30 -4.36 -12.54 9.13
N ILE A 31 -3.17 -12.26 8.62
CA ILE A 31 -2.00 -11.92 9.43
C ILE A 31 -1.79 -10.40 9.43
N TYR A 32 -1.60 -9.83 10.61
CA TYR A 32 -1.32 -8.42 10.81
C TYR A 32 0.19 -8.17 10.80
N LEU A 33 0.64 -7.27 9.93
CA LEU A 33 2.04 -6.89 9.72
C LEU A 33 2.23 -5.42 10.08
N SER A 34 3.17 -5.12 10.96
CA SER A 34 3.58 -3.75 11.30
C SER A 34 5.09 -3.69 11.48
N GLN A 35 5.79 -3.08 10.54
CA GLN A 35 7.24 -2.96 10.63
C GLN A 35 7.68 -2.11 11.82
N SER A 36 6.90 -1.07 12.19
CA SER A 36 7.23 -0.15 13.29
C SER A 36 6.93 -0.71 14.67
N ASP A 37 5.79 -1.41 14.81
CA ASP A 37 5.23 -1.77 16.13
C ASP A 37 5.16 -3.28 16.34
N GLY A 38 5.42 -4.08 15.29
CA GLY A 38 5.34 -5.54 15.34
C GLY A 38 6.57 -6.20 15.95
N ASP A 39 6.42 -7.47 16.28
CA ASP A 39 7.48 -8.37 16.75
C ASP A 39 7.24 -9.76 16.13
N ASP A 40 8.28 -10.38 15.57
CA ASP A 40 8.16 -11.67 14.89
C ASP A 40 7.90 -12.86 15.84
N GLY A 41 7.96 -12.62 17.14
CA GLY A 41 7.51 -13.56 18.18
C GLY A 41 5.99 -13.50 18.42
N ASN A 42 5.27 -12.54 17.84
CA ASN A 42 3.83 -12.38 17.99
C ASN A 42 3.03 -13.39 17.14
N THR A 43 1.75 -13.51 17.46
CA THR A 43 0.84 -14.44 16.75
C THR A 43 0.37 -13.94 15.38
N GLY A 44 0.48 -12.64 15.11
CA GLY A 44 -0.03 -12.01 13.90
C GLY A 44 -1.56 -11.98 13.76
N LEU A 45 -2.33 -12.37 14.80
CA LEU A 45 -3.78 -12.56 14.68
C LEU A 45 -4.61 -11.29 14.91
N ASP A 46 -3.98 -10.22 15.33
CA ASP A 46 -4.57 -8.88 15.46
C ASP A 46 -3.49 -7.80 15.43
N ARG A 47 -3.91 -6.53 15.36
CA ARG A 47 -2.99 -5.39 15.24
C ARG A 47 -2.05 -5.25 16.44
N GLU A 48 -2.54 -5.53 17.64
CA GLU A 48 -1.75 -5.42 18.88
C GLU A 48 -0.68 -6.52 18.97
N ASN A 49 -0.89 -7.63 18.27
CA ASN A 49 0.02 -8.77 18.17
C ASN A 49 0.54 -8.92 16.74
N ALA A 50 0.71 -7.81 15.99
CA ALA A 50 1.25 -7.83 14.63
C ALA A 50 2.69 -8.37 14.61
N VAL A 51 3.03 -9.06 13.53
CA VAL A 51 4.42 -9.42 13.25
C VAL A 51 5.17 -8.26 12.60
N LYS A 52 6.48 -8.33 12.57
CA LYS A 52 7.32 -7.22 12.12
C LYS A 52 7.79 -7.34 10.67
N THR A 53 8.13 -8.55 10.23
CA THR A 53 8.71 -8.77 8.91
C THR A 53 7.71 -9.40 7.95
N PHE A 54 7.91 -9.14 6.65
CA PHE A 54 7.09 -9.73 5.59
C PHE A 54 7.24 -11.27 5.58
N GLU A 55 8.46 -11.78 5.78
CA GLU A 55 8.73 -13.21 5.83
C GLU A 55 7.95 -13.91 6.93
N GLN A 56 7.90 -13.31 8.12
CA GLN A 56 7.13 -13.89 9.23
C GLN A 56 5.62 -13.83 8.96
N ALA A 57 5.14 -12.74 8.37
CA ALA A 57 3.73 -12.64 7.97
C ALA A 57 3.36 -13.71 6.95
N LYS A 58 4.19 -13.92 5.91
CA LYS A 58 4.04 -14.98 4.92
C LYS A 58 4.02 -16.37 5.56
N SER A 59 5.00 -16.66 6.41
CA SER A 59 5.10 -17.95 7.10
C SER A 59 3.86 -18.29 7.92
N LEU A 60 3.36 -17.34 8.72
CA LEU A 60 2.14 -17.52 9.51
C LEU A 60 0.88 -17.63 8.65
N MET A 61 0.81 -16.87 7.56
CA MET A 61 -0.31 -16.94 6.61
C MET A 61 -0.40 -18.33 5.97
N GLU A 62 0.73 -18.91 5.56
CA GLU A 62 0.81 -20.27 5.01
C GLU A 62 0.43 -21.31 6.07
N GLU A 63 1.02 -21.24 7.28
CA GLU A 63 0.72 -22.15 8.39
C GLU A 63 -0.77 -22.20 8.72
N LYS A 64 -1.43 -21.03 8.72
CA LYS A 64 -2.83 -20.90 9.12
C LYS A 64 -3.80 -21.02 7.93
N SER A 65 -3.27 -21.15 6.70
CA SER A 65 -4.07 -21.15 5.45
C SER A 65 -4.96 -19.90 5.30
N PHE A 66 -4.42 -18.74 5.65
CA PHE A 66 -5.10 -17.45 5.44
C PHE A 66 -4.83 -16.89 4.04
N GLU A 67 -5.73 -16.02 3.57
CA GLU A 67 -5.65 -15.41 2.24
C GLU A 67 -5.19 -13.93 2.29
N HIS A 68 -5.08 -13.36 3.51
CA HIS A 68 -4.82 -11.94 3.70
C HIS A 68 -3.67 -11.66 4.65
N VAL A 69 -2.83 -10.69 4.27
CA VAL A 69 -1.93 -9.97 5.18
C VAL A 69 -2.43 -8.54 5.30
N TYR A 70 -2.61 -8.04 6.51
CA TYR A 70 -3.06 -6.68 6.80
C TYR A 70 -1.87 -5.81 7.21
N LEU A 71 -1.44 -4.91 6.33
CA LEU A 71 -0.35 -3.97 6.59
C LEU A 71 -0.84 -2.81 7.46
N CYS A 72 -0.37 -2.73 8.69
CA CYS A 72 -0.78 -1.79 9.74
C CYS A 72 0.16 -0.57 9.86
N GLY A 73 0.51 0.05 8.77
CA GLY A 73 1.43 1.18 8.70
C GLY A 73 2.34 1.09 7.49
N ASN A 74 3.25 2.05 7.36
CA ASN A 74 4.20 2.07 6.26
C ASN A 74 5.24 0.95 6.41
N TYR A 75 5.62 0.35 5.29
CA TYR A 75 6.73 -0.59 5.23
C TYR A 75 7.90 0.01 4.43
N VAL A 76 9.06 0.09 5.04
CA VAL A 76 10.26 0.71 4.45
C VAL A 76 11.21 -0.37 3.95
N ILE A 77 11.51 -0.35 2.67
CA ILE A 77 12.53 -1.20 2.05
C ILE A 77 13.87 -0.48 2.11
N ASP A 78 14.82 -1.03 2.86
CA ASP A 78 16.19 -0.53 2.99
C ASP A 78 17.16 -1.65 2.61
N GLY A 79 17.29 -1.93 1.33
CA GLY A 79 18.03 -3.06 0.77
C GLY A 79 17.24 -3.78 -0.32
N THR A 80 17.45 -5.07 -0.48
CA THR A 80 16.77 -5.87 -1.50
C THR A 80 15.77 -6.82 -0.85
N GLU A 81 14.52 -6.74 -1.28
CA GLU A 81 13.46 -7.65 -0.87
C GLU A 81 12.70 -8.21 -2.09
N GLU A 82 12.29 -9.46 -1.98
CA GLU A 82 11.48 -10.16 -2.97
C GLU A 82 10.22 -10.67 -2.28
N TRP A 83 9.05 -10.19 -2.73
CA TRP A 83 7.76 -10.52 -2.13
C TRP A 83 6.94 -11.38 -3.06
N ASP A 84 6.51 -12.51 -2.56
CA ASP A 84 5.63 -13.47 -3.22
C ASP A 84 4.67 -14.04 -2.16
N LEU A 85 3.36 -13.91 -2.40
CA LEU A 85 2.31 -14.44 -1.52
C LEU A 85 1.49 -15.56 -2.16
N ASP A 86 2.01 -16.21 -3.20
CA ASP A 86 1.30 -17.28 -3.91
C ASP A 86 -0.10 -16.87 -4.38
N GLY A 87 -0.18 -15.65 -4.94
CA GLY A 87 -1.42 -15.05 -5.44
C GLY A 87 -2.35 -14.45 -4.39
N LYS A 88 -1.96 -14.46 -3.11
CA LYS A 88 -2.76 -13.92 -2.00
C LYS A 88 -2.57 -12.41 -1.84
N THR A 89 -3.31 -11.81 -0.90
CA THR A 89 -3.47 -10.36 -0.84
C THR A 89 -2.79 -9.71 0.35
N LEU A 90 -2.00 -8.67 0.09
CA LEU A 90 -1.56 -7.67 1.06
C LEU A 90 -2.52 -6.49 1.04
N ASN A 91 -3.26 -6.29 2.11
CA ASN A 91 -4.26 -5.24 2.25
C ASN A 91 -3.74 -4.06 3.08
N ARG A 92 -4.14 -2.84 2.72
CA ARG A 92 -3.99 -1.67 3.60
C ARG A 92 -4.92 -1.79 4.80
N TYR A 93 -4.41 -1.50 6.01
CA TYR A 93 -5.19 -1.54 7.23
C TYR A 93 -5.11 -0.23 8.02
N GLY A 94 -6.15 0.57 7.95
CA GLY A 94 -6.41 1.66 8.90
C GLY A 94 -5.50 2.89 8.85
N PHE A 95 -4.80 3.16 7.74
CA PHE A 95 -3.99 4.37 7.56
C PHE A 95 -4.14 4.94 6.14
N ILE A 96 -3.78 6.22 5.97
CA ILE A 96 -4.00 6.99 4.73
C ILE A 96 -2.71 7.34 3.96
N SER A 97 -1.55 6.97 4.46
CA SER A 97 -0.25 7.24 3.83
C SER A 97 0.08 6.18 2.77
N TYR A 98 1.27 6.27 2.18
CA TYR A 98 1.79 5.22 1.28
C TYR A 98 1.94 3.88 2.02
N MET A 99 1.85 2.78 1.28
CA MET A 99 2.03 1.46 1.90
C MET A 99 3.51 1.08 1.99
N ILE A 100 4.26 1.24 0.89
CA ILE A 100 5.65 0.83 0.78
C ILE A 100 6.51 2.01 0.37
N ASP A 101 7.65 2.20 1.04
CA ASP A 101 8.66 3.22 0.75
C ASP A 101 10.00 2.59 0.36
N LEU A 102 10.47 2.88 -0.84
CA LEU A 102 11.85 2.58 -1.23
C LEU A 102 12.73 3.72 -0.72
N LYS A 103 13.49 3.47 0.35
CA LYS A 103 14.21 4.46 1.14
C LYS A 103 15.31 5.20 0.37
N GLY A 104 15.94 4.55 -0.61
CA GLY A 104 17.05 5.14 -1.35
C GLY A 104 17.55 4.31 -2.51
N GLU A 105 18.66 4.74 -3.09
CA GLU A 105 19.24 4.18 -4.34
C GLU A 105 19.52 2.66 -4.28
N ASN A 106 19.80 2.13 -3.11
CA ASN A 106 20.07 0.70 -2.91
C ASN A 106 18.82 -0.13 -2.54
N SER A 107 17.67 0.53 -2.47
CA SER A 107 16.41 -0.15 -2.17
C SER A 107 15.85 -0.80 -3.43
N ASN A 108 15.67 -2.11 -3.40
CA ASN A 108 15.18 -2.88 -4.52
C ASN A 108 14.02 -3.76 -4.06
N LEU A 109 12.87 -3.62 -4.68
CA LEU A 109 11.71 -4.47 -4.41
C LEU A 109 11.29 -5.21 -5.68
N THR A 110 11.18 -6.52 -5.56
CA THR A 110 10.60 -7.38 -6.60
C THR A 110 9.29 -7.96 -6.09
N LEU A 111 8.22 -7.82 -6.86
CA LEU A 111 6.90 -8.37 -6.57
C LEU A 111 6.55 -9.44 -7.60
N SER A 112 6.12 -10.61 -7.14
CA SER A 112 5.62 -11.72 -7.95
C SER A 112 4.45 -12.39 -7.24
N ASN A 113 3.44 -12.88 -7.96
CA ASN A 113 2.32 -13.62 -7.37
C ASN A 113 1.75 -12.99 -6.10
N ILE A 114 1.52 -11.69 -6.11
CA ILE A 114 1.01 -10.93 -4.96
C ILE A 114 0.00 -9.89 -5.42
N VAL A 115 -1.13 -9.80 -4.74
CA VAL A 115 -2.09 -8.71 -4.91
C VAL A 115 -1.85 -7.69 -3.81
N ILE A 116 -1.51 -6.45 -4.15
CA ILE A 116 -1.48 -5.34 -3.19
C ILE A 116 -2.76 -4.52 -3.41
N ASP A 117 -3.72 -4.75 -2.53
CA ASP A 117 -5.00 -4.06 -2.52
C ASP A 117 -4.95 -2.89 -1.53
N ALA A 118 -4.94 -1.69 -2.08
CA ALA A 118 -4.85 -0.47 -1.29
C ALA A 118 -6.22 0.12 -0.93
N GLU A 119 -7.33 -0.59 -1.19
CA GLU A 119 -8.59 -0.20 -0.60
C GLU A 119 -8.46 -0.20 0.93
N ASN A 120 -8.80 0.92 1.56
CA ASN A 120 -8.74 1.01 3.00
C ASN A 120 -9.90 0.19 3.60
N THR A 121 -9.60 -1.05 3.98
CA THR A 121 -10.58 -2.01 4.54
C THR A 121 -11.15 -1.55 5.88
N ILE A 122 -10.48 -0.61 6.57
CA ILE A 122 -10.99 0.04 7.78
C ILE A 122 -10.97 1.54 7.57
N LYS A 123 -12.14 2.09 7.29
CA LYS A 123 -12.35 3.53 7.19
C LYS A 123 -12.56 4.10 8.58
N ASN A 124 -11.69 5.03 8.98
CA ASN A 124 -12.02 5.92 10.09
C ASN A 124 -13.09 6.91 9.61
N PRO A 125 -14.20 7.08 10.33
CA PRO A 125 -15.28 7.98 9.90
C PRO A 125 -14.85 9.44 9.70
N ASP A 126 -13.75 9.84 10.31
CA ASP A 126 -13.21 11.20 10.32
C ASP A 126 -12.01 11.40 9.37
N GLU A 127 -11.56 10.35 8.66
CA GLU A 127 -10.45 10.42 7.72
C GLU A 127 -10.95 10.53 6.29
N SER A 128 -10.30 11.39 5.49
CA SER A 128 -10.54 11.45 4.06
C SER A 128 -10.19 10.10 3.44
N GLU A 129 -10.97 9.62 2.49
CA GLU A 129 -10.78 8.33 1.80
C GLU A 129 -9.54 8.29 0.90
N THR A 130 -8.69 9.31 0.96
CA THR A 130 -7.58 9.50 0.04
C THR A 130 -6.26 9.21 0.74
N GLY A 131 -5.56 8.19 0.26
CA GLY A 131 -4.19 7.86 0.65
C GLY A 131 -3.14 8.47 -0.28
N ASP A 132 -1.88 8.18 0.01
CA ASP A 132 -0.76 8.37 -0.91
C ASP A 132 -0.60 7.14 -1.83
N SER A 133 0.48 7.07 -2.58
CA SER A 133 0.77 5.95 -3.49
C SER A 133 0.81 4.60 -2.78
N ILE A 134 0.58 3.51 -3.49
CA ILE A 134 0.86 2.17 -2.95
C ILE A 134 2.36 2.07 -2.69
N ILE A 135 3.19 2.38 -3.70
CA ILE A 135 4.65 2.36 -3.60
C ILE A 135 5.18 3.75 -3.93
N GLN A 136 6.04 4.27 -3.06
CA GLN A 136 6.79 5.51 -3.33
C GLN A 136 8.30 5.28 -3.29
N ALA A 137 9.04 6.12 -4.05
CA ALA A 137 10.49 6.13 -4.11
C ALA A 137 10.99 7.57 -4.34
N PHE A 138 11.27 8.31 -3.27
CA PHE A 138 11.71 9.70 -3.36
C PHE A 138 13.21 9.87 -3.61
N HIS A 139 14.00 8.85 -3.39
CA HIS A 139 15.45 8.91 -3.42
C HIS A 139 16.10 7.83 -4.30
N GLY A 140 15.50 7.56 -5.46
CA GLY A 140 15.95 6.48 -6.33
C GLY A 140 15.41 5.11 -5.91
N GLY A 141 16.21 4.07 -6.15
CA GLY A 141 15.80 2.69 -5.92
C GLY A 141 15.19 2.02 -7.15
N SER A 142 14.81 0.75 -7.02
CA SER A 142 14.19 0.02 -8.13
C SER A 142 12.98 -0.81 -7.69
N LEU A 143 12.01 -0.91 -8.60
CA LEU A 143 10.81 -1.74 -8.47
C LEU A 143 10.69 -2.65 -9.69
N THR A 144 10.55 -3.94 -9.47
CA THR A 144 10.22 -4.90 -10.53
C THR A 144 8.88 -5.56 -10.22
N LEU A 145 7.97 -5.50 -11.19
CA LEU A 145 6.69 -6.22 -11.15
C LEU A 145 6.77 -7.38 -12.14
N ASN A 146 6.67 -8.59 -11.63
CA ASN A 146 6.65 -9.82 -12.40
C ASN A 146 5.23 -10.40 -12.51
N ASP A 147 5.12 -11.58 -13.15
CA ASP A 147 3.88 -12.31 -13.32
C ASP A 147 3.12 -12.47 -12.00
N GLY A 148 1.81 -12.23 -12.04
CA GLY A 148 0.92 -12.30 -10.88
C GLY A 148 1.07 -11.14 -9.88
N ALA A 149 1.94 -10.15 -10.11
CA ALA A 149 1.99 -8.94 -9.29
C ALA A 149 0.86 -7.98 -9.70
N ILE A 150 -0.03 -7.65 -8.77
CA ILE A 150 -1.18 -6.76 -9.00
C ILE A 150 -1.14 -5.60 -8.00
N LEU A 151 -1.21 -4.35 -8.50
CA LEU A 151 -1.36 -3.15 -7.66
C LEU A 151 -2.72 -2.52 -7.95
N GLU A 152 -3.61 -2.46 -6.96
CA GLU A 152 -4.98 -2.07 -7.23
C GLU A 152 -5.70 -1.29 -6.12
N ASN A 153 -6.85 -0.71 -6.53
CA ASN A 153 -7.88 -0.12 -5.67
C ASN A 153 -7.40 1.05 -4.79
N ASN A 154 -6.30 1.71 -5.16
CA ASN A 154 -5.86 2.89 -4.41
C ASN A 154 -6.64 4.14 -4.84
N ASN A 155 -7.00 4.92 -3.84
CA ASN A 155 -7.66 6.21 -3.99
C ASN A 155 -6.77 7.29 -3.38
N ALA A 156 -6.07 8.06 -4.22
CA ALA A 156 -5.02 8.96 -3.78
C ALA A 156 -5.22 10.41 -4.24
N GLN A 157 -4.63 11.35 -3.49
CA GLN A 157 -4.52 12.76 -3.86
C GLN A 157 -3.11 13.16 -4.33
N MET A 158 -2.13 12.28 -4.17
CA MET A 158 -0.75 12.52 -4.61
C MET A 158 -0.52 12.04 -6.04
N MET A 159 0.58 12.45 -6.67
CA MET A 159 0.99 11.95 -7.98
C MET A 159 1.35 10.45 -7.89
N GLY A 160 0.99 9.67 -8.93
CA GLY A 160 1.30 8.25 -8.99
C GLY A 160 0.51 7.41 -7.99
N THR A 161 -0.71 7.03 -8.33
CA THR A 161 -1.61 6.34 -7.39
C THR A 161 -1.10 4.96 -6.99
N ALA A 162 -0.62 4.17 -7.95
CA ALA A 162 0.01 2.90 -7.65
C ALA A 162 1.50 3.09 -7.35
N VAL A 163 2.23 3.79 -8.23
CA VAL A 163 3.68 3.99 -8.09
C VAL A 163 4.04 5.46 -8.30
N PHE A 164 4.75 6.04 -7.35
CA PHE A 164 5.37 7.35 -7.48
C PHE A 164 6.89 7.25 -7.25
N GLY A 165 7.67 7.46 -8.31
CA GLY A 165 9.13 7.34 -8.26
C GLY A 165 9.85 8.55 -8.85
N ILE A 166 10.85 9.07 -8.13
CA ILE A 166 11.63 10.25 -8.54
C ILE A 166 13.13 10.09 -8.25
N ASN A 167 13.92 11.01 -8.82
CA ASN A 167 15.35 11.16 -8.53
C ASN A 167 16.17 9.90 -8.84
N GLY A 168 16.04 9.37 -10.06
CA GLY A 168 16.79 8.20 -10.51
C GLY A 168 16.12 6.86 -10.20
N PHE A 169 14.82 6.87 -9.86
CA PHE A 169 14.05 5.64 -9.67
C PHE A 169 13.96 4.82 -10.96
N ASN A 170 14.06 3.50 -10.85
CA ASN A 170 13.98 2.58 -11.97
C ASN A 170 12.83 1.60 -11.78
N MET A 171 11.86 1.61 -12.68
CA MET A 171 10.75 0.67 -12.68
C MET A 171 10.84 -0.28 -13.86
N THR A 172 10.60 -1.57 -13.61
CA THR A 172 10.42 -2.59 -14.64
C THR A 172 9.07 -3.28 -14.42
N MET A 173 8.29 -3.40 -15.49
CA MET A 173 7.04 -4.16 -15.50
C MET A 173 7.11 -5.24 -16.56
N ASN A 174 6.91 -6.49 -16.16
CA ASN A 174 7.02 -7.66 -17.01
C ASN A 174 5.64 -8.26 -17.35
N ASP A 175 5.62 -9.27 -18.22
CA ASP A 175 4.39 -9.98 -18.59
C ASP A 175 3.69 -10.52 -17.34
N GLY A 176 2.35 -10.52 -17.36
CA GLY A 176 1.50 -10.98 -16.27
C GLY A 176 1.34 -10.02 -15.10
N ALA A 177 2.14 -8.94 -15.00
CA ALA A 177 1.92 -7.89 -14.01
C ALA A 177 0.74 -6.99 -14.38
N VAL A 178 0.00 -6.49 -13.36
CA VAL A 178 -1.19 -5.65 -13.57
C VAL A 178 -1.19 -4.45 -12.62
N ILE A 179 -1.52 -3.27 -13.16
CA ILE A 179 -1.82 -2.07 -12.36
C ILE A 179 -3.22 -1.61 -12.74
N GLN A 180 -4.19 -1.71 -11.83
CA GLN A 180 -5.58 -1.49 -12.17
C GLN A 180 -6.40 -0.77 -11.09
N ASN A 181 -7.49 -0.12 -11.54
CA ASN A 181 -8.53 0.46 -10.68
C ASN A 181 -8.01 1.48 -9.65
N ASN A 182 -6.91 2.16 -9.97
CA ASN A 182 -6.37 3.19 -9.09
C ASN A 182 -6.91 4.56 -9.51
N THR A 183 -7.40 5.35 -8.56
CA THR A 183 -8.00 6.66 -8.80
C THR A 183 -7.17 7.77 -8.20
N ASN A 184 -6.79 8.77 -9.02
CA ASN A 184 -6.05 9.94 -8.60
C ASN A 184 -6.93 11.19 -8.66
N HIS A 185 -7.04 11.90 -7.55
CA HIS A 185 -7.79 13.16 -7.44
C HIS A 185 -6.91 14.41 -7.58
N ASN A 186 -5.61 14.27 -7.81
CA ASN A 186 -4.72 15.41 -8.01
C ASN A 186 -5.08 16.17 -9.28
N VAL A 187 -5.16 17.49 -9.19
CA VAL A 187 -5.59 18.35 -10.31
C VAL A 187 -4.49 18.61 -11.34
N HIS A 188 -3.22 18.38 -11.01
CA HIS A 188 -2.11 18.77 -11.87
C HIS A 188 -1.55 17.63 -12.71
N TYR A 189 -1.03 16.59 -12.08
CA TYR A 189 -0.46 15.41 -12.74
C TYR A 189 -0.77 14.19 -11.91
N GLY A 190 -0.96 13.06 -12.58
CA GLY A 190 -1.11 11.82 -11.87
C GLY A 190 -1.61 10.74 -12.80
N GLY A 191 -0.92 9.67 -12.86
CA GLY A 191 -1.35 8.42 -13.46
C GLY A 191 -1.34 7.36 -12.40
N ALA A 192 -1.67 6.16 -12.78
CA ALA A 192 -1.40 5.02 -11.92
C ALA A 192 0.10 4.94 -11.61
N VAL A 193 0.95 5.18 -12.61
CA VAL A 193 2.40 5.31 -12.47
C VAL A 193 2.83 6.75 -12.79
N THR A 194 3.56 7.38 -11.89
CA THR A 194 4.24 8.65 -12.16
C THR A 194 5.73 8.50 -11.88
N ILE A 195 6.56 8.81 -12.88
CA ILE A 195 8.00 8.89 -12.73
C ILE A 195 8.50 10.29 -13.07
N ALA A 196 9.44 10.82 -12.26
CA ALA A 196 9.98 12.15 -12.47
C ALA A 196 11.50 12.23 -12.16
N ASN A 197 12.15 13.32 -12.61
CA ASN A 197 13.53 13.66 -12.27
C ASN A 197 14.54 12.53 -12.57
N ASN A 198 14.84 12.30 -13.85
CA ASN A 198 15.83 11.33 -14.32
C ASN A 198 15.53 9.86 -13.94
N SER A 199 14.26 9.53 -13.77
CA SER A 199 13.80 8.16 -13.52
C SER A 199 13.52 7.42 -14.83
N THR A 200 13.44 6.09 -14.77
CA THR A 200 13.15 5.25 -15.93
C THR A 200 12.00 4.29 -15.65
N PHE A 201 11.14 4.09 -16.62
CA PHE A 201 10.15 3.02 -16.62
C PHE A 201 10.30 2.15 -17.85
N THR A 202 10.62 0.89 -17.68
CA THR A 202 10.67 -0.11 -18.73
C THR A 202 9.46 -1.05 -18.62
N MET A 203 8.58 -1.01 -19.59
CA MET A 203 7.42 -1.90 -19.70
C MET A 203 7.72 -2.97 -20.75
N ASN A 204 8.09 -4.16 -20.32
CA ASN A 204 8.33 -5.30 -21.18
C ASN A 204 7.05 -6.02 -21.54
N GLY A 205 6.05 -5.94 -20.69
CA GLY A 205 4.74 -6.56 -20.83
C GLY A 205 3.78 -6.09 -19.74
N GLY A 206 2.73 -6.86 -19.49
CA GLY A 206 1.74 -6.58 -18.45
C GLY A 206 0.63 -5.63 -18.90
N LEU A 207 -0.20 -5.20 -17.96
CA LEU A 207 -1.43 -4.44 -18.22
C LEU A 207 -1.60 -3.29 -17.22
N ILE A 208 -1.79 -2.07 -17.74
CA ILE A 208 -2.20 -0.89 -16.94
C ILE A 208 -3.60 -0.51 -17.41
N THR A 209 -4.63 -0.74 -16.58
CA THR A 209 -6.03 -0.61 -17.01
C THR A 209 -6.97 -0.11 -15.91
N GLY A 210 -8.10 0.49 -16.30
CA GLY A 210 -9.12 0.93 -15.35
C GLY A 210 -8.68 2.04 -14.39
N ASN A 211 -7.51 2.64 -14.59
CA ASN A 211 -7.00 3.70 -13.73
C ASN A 211 -7.55 5.07 -14.16
N THR A 212 -7.84 5.93 -13.19
CA THR A 212 -8.43 7.24 -13.41
C THR A 212 -7.56 8.35 -12.83
N ALA A 213 -7.30 9.38 -13.64
CA ALA A 213 -6.64 10.61 -13.21
C ALA A 213 -7.09 11.80 -14.06
N ASN A 214 -6.88 13.01 -13.56
CA ASN A 214 -7.18 14.24 -14.33
C ASN A 214 -6.24 14.40 -15.53
N ARG A 215 -4.99 13.91 -15.44
CA ARG A 215 -4.01 13.89 -16.53
C ARG A 215 -3.16 12.64 -16.45
N GLY A 216 -2.99 11.96 -17.61
CA GLY A 216 -2.16 10.77 -17.71
C GLY A 216 -2.72 9.58 -16.92
N GLY A 217 -3.97 9.14 -17.19
CA GLY A 217 -4.66 8.09 -16.41
C GLY A 217 -3.83 6.82 -16.15
N GLY A 218 -3.05 6.35 -17.15
CA GLY A 218 -2.15 5.22 -16.99
C GLY A 218 -0.78 5.64 -16.44
N VAL A 219 0.01 6.38 -17.23
CA VAL A 219 1.39 6.74 -16.93
C VAL A 219 1.64 8.23 -17.13
N ALA A 220 2.35 8.86 -16.22
CA ALA A 220 2.88 10.21 -16.34
C ALA A 220 4.42 10.19 -16.23
N VAL A 221 5.10 10.78 -17.24
CA VAL A 221 6.56 10.85 -17.32
C VAL A 221 7.01 12.31 -17.33
N ILE A 222 7.78 12.73 -16.33
CA ILE A 222 8.15 14.14 -16.11
C ILE A 222 9.68 14.25 -15.99
N GLY A 223 10.35 14.79 -17.02
CA GLY A 223 11.83 14.88 -17.01
C GLY A 223 12.50 13.51 -16.81
N SER A 224 11.93 12.49 -17.40
CA SER A 224 12.27 11.07 -17.23
C SER A 224 12.10 10.34 -18.55
N SER A 225 12.37 9.04 -18.59
CA SER A 225 12.21 8.24 -19.81
C SER A 225 11.34 7.01 -19.57
N MET A 226 10.56 6.63 -20.60
CA MET A 226 9.81 5.39 -20.63
C MET A 226 10.17 4.62 -21.89
N VAL A 227 10.37 3.32 -21.74
CA VAL A 227 10.55 2.37 -22.85
C VAL A 227 9.42 1.34 -22.77
N MET A 228 8.68 1.19 -23.85
CA MET A 228 7.63 0.19 -23.96
C MET A 228 8.03 -0.84 -25.02
N ASN A 229 8.32 -2.05 -24.57
CA ASN A 229 8.67 -3.19 -25.42
C ASN A 229 7.46 -4.09 -25.68
N GLY A 230 6.44 -4.04 -24.80
CA GLY A 230 5.20 -4.81 -24.87
C GLY A 230 4.15 -4.30 -23.88
N GLY A 231 3.05 -5.01 -23.72
CA GLY A 231 1.96 -4.69 -22.81
C GLY A 231 0.86 -3.82 -23.42
N PHE A 232 -0.16 -3.51 -22.57
CA PHE A 232 -1.28 -2.64 -22.92
C PHE A 232 -1.49 -1.59 -21.82
N HIS A 233 -1.96 -0.43 -22.22
CA HIS A 233 -2.24 0.70 -21.32
C HIS A 233 -3.50 1.47 -21.77
#